data_4213c293375086b24b1e753eb68c10c8
#
_entry.id   4213c293375086b24b1e753eb68c10c8
#
_cell.length_a   1.000
_cell.length_b   1.000
_cell.length_c   1.000
_cell.angle_alpha   90.00
_cell.angle_beta   90.00
_cell.angle_gamma   90.00
#
_symmetry.space_group_name_H-M   'P 1'
#
loop_
_entity.id
_entity.type
_entity.pdbx_description
1 polymer ?
#
loop_
_entity_poly.entity_id
_entity_poly.type
_entity_poly.pdbx_seq_one_letter_code
_entity_poly.pdbx_strand_id
1 'polypeptide(L)'
;GHFVYGHIDCVTPLIKIIKLENSWEFHFEKKFNKNNRFIVEKGSISINGISLTVAKVENKKFMISVIDHTFNHTNFKYLKKSDQVNIEFDYLARFILNNE
;
A
#
# COMPACT_ATOMS: atom_id res chain seq x y z
N GLY A 1 -7.73 -8.33 3.82
CA GLY A 1 -6.71 -7.82 4.70
C GLY A 1 -5.77 -8.88 5.23
N HIS A 2 -4.92 -8.50 6.12
CA HIS A 2 -3.93 -9.37 6.75
C HIS A 2 -3.69 -8.89 8.18
N PHE A 3 -2.98 -9.68 8.96
CA PHE A 3 -2.55 -9.25 10.29
C PHE A 3 -1.51 -8.15 10.15
N VAL A 4 -1.75 -7.04 10.83
CA VAL A 4 -0.81 -5.91 10.88
C VAL A 4 -0.08 -5.98 12.21
N TYR A 5 1.22 -6.24 12.15
CA TYR A 5 2.02 -6.47 13.36
C TYR A 5 2.71 -5.22 13.88
N GLY A 6 2.59 -4.10 13.17
CA GLY A 6 3.28 -2.88 13.54
C GLY A 6 4.76 -2.89 13.20
N HIS A 7 5.21 -3.90 12.45
CA HIS A 7 6.60 -4.02 12.03
C HIS A 7 6.77 -3.43 10.64
N ILE A 8 7.36 -2.26 10.56
CA ILE A 8 7.50 -1.52 9.32
C ILE A 8 8.62 -2.10 8.48
N ASP A 9 8.29 -2.52 7.25
CA ASP A 9 9.27 -3.08 6.32
C ASP A 9 10.00 -2.01 5.53
N CYS A 10 9.32 -0.93 5.17
CA CYS A 10 9.97 0.19 4.48
C CYS A 10 9.11 1.45 4.56
N VAL A 11 9.70 2.55 4.14
CA VAL A 11 9.04 3.86 4.06
C VAL A 11 9.13 4.33 2.62
N THR A 12 8.03 4.86 2.07
CA THR A 12 8.02 5.31 0.68
C THR A 12 7.15 6.56 0.51
N PRO A 13 7.46 7.40 -0.48
CA PRO A 13 6.66 8.60 -0.69
C PRO A 13 5.39 8.34 -1.49
N LEU A 14 4.36 9.10 -1.14
CA LEU A 14 3.12 9.18 -1.92
C LEU A 14 3.38 10.08 -3.13
N ILE A 15 3.17 9.54 -4.33
CA ILE A 15 3.45 10.27 -5.58
C ILE A 15 2.30 11.19 -5.95
N LYS A 16 1.08 10.68 -5.91
CA LYS A 16 -0.11 11.46 -6.27
C LYS A 16 -1.38 10.83 -5.73
N ILE A 17 -2.41 11.65 -5.63
CA ILE A 17 -3.74 11.26 -5.16
C ILE A 17 -4.72 11.67 -6.27
N ILE A 18 -5.62 10.75 -6.64
CA ILE A 18 -6.65 11.02 -7.65
C ILE A 18 -8.01 10.71 -7.03
N LYS A 19 -8.89 11.73 -6.96
CA LYS A 19 -10.28 11.54 -6.53
C LYS A 19 -11.10 11.03 -7.71
N LEU A 20 -11.79 9.92 -7.53
CA LEU A 20 -12.77 9.39 -8.47
C LEU A 20 -14.17 9.59 -7.90
N GLU A 21 -15.18 9.05 -8.58
CA GLU A 21 -16.57 9.27 -8.16
C GLU A 21 -16.84 8.71 -6.76
N ASN A 22 -16.46 7.45 -6.51
CA ASN A 22 -16.76 6.78 -5.25
C ASN A 22 -15.51 6.24 -4.54
N SER A 23 -14.32 6.63 -5.01
CA SER A 23 -13.08 6.13 -4.46
C SER A 23 -11.95 7.11 -4.70
N TRP A 24 -10.78 6.75 -4.19
CA TRP A 24 -9.56 7.53 -4.31
C TRP A 24 -8.45 6.61 -4.76
N GLU A 25 -7.58 7.08 -5.65
CA GLU A 25 -6.36 6.36 -6.01
C GLU A 25 -5.17 7.02 -5.32
N PHE A 26 -4.38 6.19 -4.65
CA PHE A 26 -3.13 6.62 -4.02
C PHE A 26 -2.00 5.90 -4.73
N HIS A 27 -1.09 6.67 -5.32
CA HIS A 27 0.05 6.15 -6.07
C HIS A 27 1.31 6.34 -5.26
N PHE A 28 2.02 5.24 -5.01
CA PHE A 28 3.23 5.23 -4.19
C PHE A 28 4.43 4.78 -5.01
N GLU A 29 5.60 5.30 -4.69
CA GLU A 29 6.83 4.85 -5.30
C GLU A 29 7.17 3.44 -4.80
N LYS A 30 7.61 2.58 -5.74
CA LYS A 30 8.24 1.31 -5.38
C LYS A 30 9.73 1.59 -5.28
N LYS A 31 10.22 1.74 -4.06
CA LYS A 31 11.65 1.92 -3.85
C LYS A 31 12.38 0.66 -4.25
N PHE A 32 13.55 0.80 -4.86
CA PHE A 32 14.37 -0.33 -5.23
C PHE A 32 14.79 -1.08 -3.96
N ASN A 33 14.21 -2.27 -3.77
CA ASN A 33 14.34 -3.04 -2.54
C ASN A 33 14.05 -4.50 -2.87
N LYS A 34 14.81 -5.42 -2.30
CA LYS A 34 14.60 -6.84 -2.52
C LYS A 34 13.20 -7.32 -2.12
N ASN A 35 12.53 -6.57 -1.25
CA ASN A 35 11.19 -6.92 -0.77
C ASN A 35 10.06 -6.42 -1.67
N ASN A 36 10.35 -5.69 -2.75
CA ASN A 36 9.32 -5.20 -3.67
C ASN A 36 8.53 -6.34 -4.31
N ARG A 37 9.09 -7.54 -4.37
CA ARG A 37 8.40 -8.73 -4.88
C ARG A 37 7.15 -9.08 -4.07
N PHE A 38 7.02 -8.57 -2.85
CA PHE A 38 5.84 -8.79 -2.01
C PHE A 38 4.72 -7.81 -2.32
N ILE A 39 4.95 -6.82 -3.16
CA ILE A 39 3.92 -5.90 -3.64
C ILE A 39 3.32 -6.53 -4.89
N VAL A 40 2.16 -7.15 -4.74
CA VAL A 40 1.52 -7.97 -5.77
C VAL A 40 0.11 -7.47 -6.01
N GLU A 41 -0.31 -7.39 -7.28
CA GLU A 41 -1.69 -7.00 -7.60
C GLU A 41 -2.67 -7.96 -6.92
N LYS A 42 -3.72 -7.39 -6.34
CA LYS A 42 -4.77 -8.06 -5.56
C LYS A 42 -4.26 -8.59 -4.21
N GLY A 43 -2.97 -8.43 -3.92
CA GLY A 43 -2.42 -8.79 -2.62
C GLY A 43 -2.68 -7.71 -1.58
N SER A 44 -2.47 -8.07 -0.32
CA SER A 44 -2.63 -7.16 0.81
C SER A 44 -1.34 -6.41 1.13
N ILE A 45 -1.49 -5.18 1.57
CA ILE A 45 -0.39 -4.35 2.03
C ILE A 45 -0.91 -3.46 3.14
N SER A 46 -0.09 -3.20 4.16
CA SER A 46 -0.47 -2.24 5.20
C SER A 46 0.26 -0.93 4.95
N ILE A 47 -0.50 0.15 4.92
CA ILE A 47 0.05 1.50 4.75
C ILE A 47 -0.39 2.34 5.95
N ASN A 48 0.58 2.83 6.71
CA ASN A 48 0.34 3.58 7.94
C ASN A 48 -0.62 2.85 8.90
N GLY A 49 -0.47 1.52 8.97
CA GLY A 49 -1.28 0.68 9.86
C GLY A 49 -2.63 0.24 9.29
N ILE A 50 -2.98 0.65 8.08
CA ILE A 50 -4.25 0.30 7.45
C ILE A 50 -4.01 -0.78 6.40
N SER A 51 -4.68 -1.94 6.56
CA SER A 51 -4.57 -3.05 5.62
C SER A 51 -5.44 -2.79 4.39
N LEU A 52 -4.84 -2.81 3.22
CA LEU A 52 -5.49 -2.46 1.97
C LEU A 52 -5.10 -3.45 0.88
N THR A 53 -5.81 -3.39 -0.24
CA THR A 53 -5.54 -4.25 -1.40
C THR A 53 -4.80 -3.46 -2.47
N VAL A 54 -3.75 -4.04 -3.00
CA VAL A 54 -2.99 -3.44 -4.10
C VAL A 54 -3.79 -3.58 -5.39
N ALA A 55 -4.13 -2.45 -6.01
CA ALA A 55 -4.94 -2.46 -7.22
C ALA A 55 -4.10 -2.63 -8.48
N LYS A 56 -2.90 -2.05 -8.51
CA LYS A 56 -2.04 -2.09 -9.69
C LYS A 56 -0.57 -2.00 -9.29
N VAL A 57 0.28 -2.75 -9.98
CA VAL A 57 1.72 -2.71 -9.76
C VAL A 57 2.39 -2.39 -11.08
N GLU A 58 3.27 -1.40 -11.08
CA GLU A 58 4.10 -1.04 -12.22
C GLU A 58 5.57 -1.17 -11.81
N ASN A 59 6.48 -0.90 -12.76
CA ASN A 59 7.91 -1.08 -12.50
C ASN A 59 8.41 -0.21 -11.35
N LYS A 60 7.97 1.05 -11.30
CA LYS A 60 8.50 2.03 -10.33
C LYS A 60 7.46 2.52 -9.34
N LYS A 61 6.22 2.06 -9.44
CA LYS A 61 5.16 2.51 -8.55
C LYS A 61 4.08 1.46 -8.39
N PHE A 62 3.27 1.60 -7.34
CA PHE A 62 2.07 0.79 -7.17
C PHE A 62 0.92 1.70 -6.75
N MET A 63 -0.29 1.22 -6.92
CA MET A 63 -1.50 2.00 -6.69
C MET A 63 -2.46 1.23 -5.79
N ILE A 64 -3.02 1.96 -4.82
CA ILE A 64 -4.06 1.48 -3.93
C ILE A 64 -5.35 2.21 -4.28
N SER A 65 -6.45 1.48 -4.39
CA SER A 65 -7.77 2.06 -4.54
C SER A 65 -8.46 2.05 -3.17
N VAL A 66 -8.89 3.22 -2.71
CA VAL A 66 -9.50 3.38 -1.38
C VAL A 66 -10.92 3.90 -1.57
N ILE A 67 -11.92 3.14 -1.12
CA ILE A 67 -13.31 3.59 -1.21
C ILE A 67 -13.56 4.75 -0.24
N ASP A 68 -14.57 5.56 -0.55
CA ASP A 68 -14.88 6.76 0.26
C ASP A 68 -15.06 6.45 1.74
N HIS A 69 -15.71 5.34 2.07
CA HIS A 69 -15.90 4.97 3.48
C HIS A 69 -14.55 4.81 4.19
N THR A 70 -13.65 4.04 3.61
CA THR A 70 -12.31 3.83 4.20
C THR A 70 -11.52 5.12 4.26
N PHE A 71 -11.58 5.93 3.20
CA PHE A 71 -10.89 7.22 3.16
C PHE A 71 -11.34 8.11 4.33
N ASN A 72 -12.65 8.19 4.55
CA ASN A 72 -13.22 9.09 5.55
C ASN A 72 -13.05 8.60 7.00
N HIS A 73 -12.83 7.29 7.19
CA HIS A 73 -12.76 6.67 8.52
C HIS A 73 -11.36 6.24 8.92
N THR A 74 -10.34 6.64 8.16
CA THR A 74 -8.94 6.31 8.46
C THR A 74 -8.08 7.56 8.36
N ASN A 75 -6.76 7.37 8.60
CA ASN A 75 -5.78 8.45 8.47
C ASN A 75 -5.48 8.82 7.01
N PHE A 76 -6.04 8.11 6.04
CA PHE A 76 -5.79 8.38 4.62
C PHE A 76 -6.27 9.76 4.19
N LYS A 77 -7.34 10.28 4.82
CA LYS A 77 -7.84 11.61 4.49
C LYS A 77 -6.83 12.73 4.80
N TYR A 78 -5.84 12.45 5.62
CA TYR A 78 -4.81 13.45 5.97
C TYR A 78 -3.57 13.37 5.10
N LEU A 79 -3.46 12.33 4.23
CA LEU A 79 -2.29 12.17 3.37
C LEU A 79 -2.24 13.24 2.29
N LYS A 80 -1.03 13.70 2.01
CA LYS A 80 -0.77 14.70 0.97
C LYS A 80 0.35 14.20 0.07
N LYS A 81 0.38 14.69 -1.16
CA LYS A 81 1.46 14.38 -2.09
C LYS A 81 2.81 14.65 -1.42
N SER A 82 3.73 13.74 -1.63
CA SER A 82 5.10 13.74 -1.10
C SER A 82 5.21 13.30 0.35
N ASP A 83 4.09 13.03 1.06
CA ASP A 83 4.16 12.46 2.39
C ASP A 83 4.84 11.09 2.34
N GLN A 84 5.65 10.80 3.34
CA GLN A 84 6.23 9.47 3.53
C GLN A 84 5.22 8.60 4.25
N VAL A 85 5.09 7.35 3.80
CA VAL A 85 4.20 6.39 4.47
C VAL A 85 4.97 5.16 4.89
N ASN A 86 4.50 4.52 5.94
CA ASN A 86 5.07 3.29 6.47
C ASN A 86 4.40 2.10 5.78
N ILE A 87 5.21 1.19 5.26
CA ILE A 87 4.73 0.00 4.55
C ILE A 87 5.04 -1.24 5.35
N GLU A 88 4.04 -2.09 5.54
CA GLU A 88 4.20 -3.42 6.10
C GLU A 88 3.66 -4.43 5.08
N PHE A 89 4.49 -5.40 4.69
CA PHE A 89 4.08 -6.41 3.72
C PHE A 89 3.22 -7.49 4.39
N ASP A 90 2.43 -8.17 3.56
CA ASP A 90 1.65 -9.32 4.00
C ASP A 90 2.60 -10.50 4.28
N TYR A 91 2.70 -10.89 5.54
CA TYR A 91 3.58 -11.98 5.95
C TYR A 91 3.17 -13.32 5.34
N LEU A 92 1.87 -13.53 5.12
CA LEU A 92 1.39 -14.74 4.50
C LEU A 92 1.89 -14.84 3.06
N ALA A 93 1.80 -13.77 2.29
CA ALA A 93 2.32 -13.72 0.93
C ALA A 93 3.84 -13.95 0.92
N ARG A 94 4.55 -13.35 1.87
CA ARG A 94 5.99 -13.54 2.02
C ARG A 94 6.33 -15.00 2.28
N PHE A 95 5.58 -15.65 3.15
CA PHE A 95 5.76 -17.08 3.44
C PHE A 95 5.53 -17.95 2.20
N ILE A 96 4.44 -17.71 1.47
CA ILE A 96 4.12 -18.45 0.25
C ILE A 96 5.24 -18.30 -0.78
N LEU A 97 5.71 -17.07 -1.00
CA LEU A 97 6.78 -16.82 -1.97
C LEU A 97 8.07 -17.53 -1.59
N ASN A 98 8.39 -17.59 -0.31
CA ASN A 98 9.61 -18.23 0.16
C ASN A 98 9.56 -19.76 0.07
N ASN A 99 8.38 -20.34 -0.06
CA ASN A 99 8.19 -21.79 -0.15
C ASN A 99 7.94 -22.28 -1.57
N GLU A 100 7.93 -21.40 -2.54
CA GLU A 100 7.87 -21.77 -3.95
C GLU A 100 9.27 -22.02 -4.48
#